data_92b4e243cf02389deae96a283e08bbb8
#
_entry.id   92b4e243cf02389deae96a283e08bbb8
#
_cell.length_a   1.000
_cell.length_b   1.000
_cell.length_c   1.000
_cell.angle_alpha   90.00
_cell.angle_beta   90.00
_cell.angle_gamma   90.00
#
_symmetry.space_group_name_H-M   'P 1'
#
loop_
_entity.id
_entity.type
_entity.pdbx_description
1 polymer ?
#
loop_
_entity_poly.entity_id
_entity_poly.type
_entity_poly.pdbx_seq_one_letter_code
_entity_poly.pdbx_strand_id
1 'polypeptide(L)'
;MDLITVTRDEGLKFKVQIRDHVFSTDMAVNEGGTDGGPAPVEFLGAAAGACLATMVQSYCTARGYTDGDVSVSLTMELVENPNRVDGLVMDVELPKDVPEGDREKLKKMALRMPVPATLRGEPRFDIEMM
;
A
#
# COMPACT_ATOMS: atom_id res chain seq x y z
N MET A 1 3.93 13.53 12.21
CA MET A 1 4.36 12.30 11.52
C MET A 1 5.82 12.04 11.86
N ASP A 2 6.13 10.82 12.17
CA ASP A 2 7.50 10.46 12.55
C ASP A 2 8.46 10.51 11.36
N LEU A 3 9.74 10.65 11.65
CA LEU A 3 10.79 10.65 10.65
C LEU A 3 10.92 9.26 10.02
N ILE A 4 11.00 9.23 8.71
CA ILE A 4 11.30 8.02 7.95
C ILE A 4 12.72 8.19 7.41
N THR A 5 13.60 7.22 7.68
CA THR A 5 14.96 7.22 7.15
C THR A 5 15.16 6.07 6.20
N VAL A 6 15.87 6.33 5.11
CA VAL A 6 16.22 5.33 4.10
C VAL A 6 17.73 5.41 3.90
N THR A 7 18.43 4.36 4.29
CA THR A 7 19.90 4.35 4.30
C THR A 7 20.42 3.16 3.49
N ARG A 8 21.41 3.42 2.64
CA ARG A 8 22.01 2.36 1.83
C ARG A 8 22.59 1.27 2.72
N ASP A 9 22.27 0.02 2.39
CA ASP A 9 22.86 -1.16 3.00
C ASP A 9 24.00 -1.65 2.09
N GLU A 10 23.65 -2.15 0.92
CA GLU A 10 24.60 -2.72 -0.03
C GLU A 10 24.01 -2.64 -1.43
N GLY A 11 24.82 -2.33 -2.45
CA GLY A 11 24.31 -2.21 -3.82
C GLY A 11 23.16 -1.23 -3.92
N LEU A 12 22.02 -1.69 -4.42
CA LEU A 12 20.76 -0.92 -4.49
C LEU A 12 19.79 -1.28 -3.35
N LYS A 13 20.24 -2.08 -2.39
CA LYS A 13 19.44 -2.43 -1.22
C LYS A 13 19.56 -1.35 -0.16
N PHE A 14 18.41 -0.91 0.35
CA PHE A 14 18.33 0.12 1.38
C PHE A 14 17.54 -0.40 2.59
N LYS A 15 17.91 0.08 3.76
CA LYS A 15 17.14 -0.10 4.99
C LYS A 15 16.19 1.07 5.16
N VAL A 16 14.94 0.75 5.41
CA VAL A 16 13.91 1.74 5.73
C VAL A 16 13.56 1.60 7.20
N GLN A 17 13.63 2.70 7.94
CA GLN A 17 13.27 2.72 9.35
C GLN A 17 12.15 3.71 9.61
N ILE A 18 11.11 3.22 10.25
CA ILE A 18 9.95 3.99 10.69
C ILE A 18 9.73 3.65 12.16
N ARG A 19 10.00 4.59 13.05
CA ARG A 19 10.04 4.33 14.50
C ARG A 19 11.00 3.17 14.78
N ASP A 20 10.53 2.07 15.41
CA ASP A 20 11.34 0.87 15.69
C ASP A 20 11.20 -0.21 14.62
N HIS A 21 10.45 0.06 13.54
CA HIS A 21 10.26 -0.89 12.45
C HIS A 21 11.35 -0.71 11.41
N VAL A 22 12.02 -1.80 11.07
CA VAL A 22 13.09 -1.80 10.06
C VAL A 22 12.76 -2.87 9.03
N PHE A 23 12.84 -2.48 7.76
CA PHE A 23 12.64 -3.42 6.66
C PHE A 23 13.55 -3.01 5.49
N SER A 24 13.73 -3.93 4.54
CA SER A 24 14.60 -3.71 3.38
C SER A 24 13.77 -3.48 2.12
N THR A 25 14.31 -2.62 1.26
CA THR A 25 13.86 -2.47 -0.12
C THR A 25 15.04 -2.74 -1.05
N ASP A 26 14.79 -3.31 -2.21
CA ASP A 26 15.83 -3.62 -3.19
C ASP A 26 15.19 -3.65 -4.58
N MET A 27 16.02 -3.73 -5.60
CA MET A 27 15.55 -3.93 -6.96
C MET A 27 15.63 -5.42 -7.32
N ALA A 28 14.84 -5.83 -8.30
CA ALA A 28 14.92 -7.17 -8.86
C ALA A 28 16.31 -7.42 -9.51
N VAL A 29 16.71 -8.67 -9.63
CA VAL A 29 18.00 -9.03 -10.18
C VAL A 29 18.20 -8.48 -11.59
N ASN A 30 17.17 -8.56 -12.44
CA ASN A 30 17.22 -8.03 -13.82
C ASN A 30 17.24 -6.49 -13.89
N GLU A 31 17.09 -5.81 -12.76
CA GLU A 31 17.14 -4.36 -12.66
C GLU A 31 18.32 -3.85 -11.86
N GLY A 32 19.29 -4.73 -11.61
CA GLY A 32 20.55 -4.38 -10.96
C GLY A 32 20.62 -4.61 -9.46
N GLY A 33 19.54 -5.13 -8.88
CA GLY A 33 19.50 -5.49 -7.46
C GLY A 33 19.79 -6.96 -7.20
N THR A 34 19.54 -7.40 -5.98
CA THR A 34 19.69 -8.78 -5.55
C THR A 34 18.38 -9.38 -5.02
N ASP A 35 17.28 -8.67 -5.21
CA ASP A 35 15.96 -9.07 -4.71
C ASP A 35 15.96 -9.31 -3.19
N GLY A 36 16.69 -8.49 -2.46
CA GLY A 36 16.82 -8.58 -1.00
C GLY A 36 15.64 -7.99 -0.23
N GLY A 37 14.63 -7.50 -0.93
CA GLY A 37 13.39 -6.97 -0.38
C GLY A 37 12.48 -6.52 -1.51
N PRO A 38 11.22 -6.17 -1.20
CA PRO A 38 10.32 -5.63 -2.23
C PRO A 38 10.85 -4.35 -2.83
N ALA A 39 10.54 -4.11 -4.10
CA ALA A 39 10.92 -2.87 -4.77
C ALA A 39 10.10 -1.69 -4.21
N PRO A 40 10.61 -0.45 -4.31
CA PRO A 40 9.90 0.72 -3.78
C PRO A 40 8.45 0.84 -4.25
N VAL A 41 8.17 0.57 -5.53
CA VAL A 41 6.82 0.65 -6.07
C VAL A 41 5.88 -0.40 -5.47
N GLU A 42 6.42 -1.55 -5.06
CA GLU A 42 5.63 -2.61 -4.42
C GLU A 42 5.16 -2.18 -3.03
N PHE A 43 5.96 -1.38 -2.30
CA PHE A 43 5.53 -0.80 -1.03
C PHE A 43 4.36 0.16 -1.20
N LEU A 44 4.28 0.86 -2.32
CA LEU A 44 3.14 1.71 -2.64
C LEU A 44 1.85 0.89 -2.72
N GLY A 45 1.89 -0.23 -3.44
CA GLY A 45 0.77 -1.16 -3.53
C GLY A 45 0.41 -1.76 -2.18
N ALA A 46 1.42 -2.19 -1.42
CA ALA A 46 1.21 -2.74 -0.08
C ALA A 46 0.56 -1.73 0.87
N ALA A 47 1.00 -0.47 0.82
CA ALA A 47 0.41 0.61 1.63
C ALA A 47 -1.07 0.82 1.29
N ALA A 48 -1.41 0.85 0.02
CA ALA A 48 -2.79 1.01 -0.42
C ALA A 48 -3.66 -0.17 0.01
N GLY A 49 -3.16 -1.40 -0.17
CA GLY A 49 -3.87 -2.62 0.25
C GLY A 49 -4.06 -2.69 1.76
N ALA A 50 -3.02 -2.37 2.54
CA ALA A 50 -3.08 -2.37 3.99
C ALA A 50 -4.07 -1.32 4.52
N CYS A 51 -4.09 -0.15 3.90
CA CYS A 51 -5.03 0.93 4.25
C CYS A 51 -6.47 0.48 4.06
N LEU A 52 -6.76 -0.14 2.92
CA LEU A 52 -8.09 -0.67 2.61
C LEU A 52 -8.48 -1.82 3.55
N ALA A 53 -7.60 -2.78 3.75
CA ALA A 53 -7.85 -3.93 4.61
C ALA A 53 -8.15 -3.52 6.05
N THR A 54 -7.37 -2.57 6.58
CA THR A 54 -7.56 -2.06 7.94
C THR A 54 -8.92 -1.39 8.11
N MET A 55 -9.31 -0.55 7.16
CA MET A 55 -10.59 0.13 7.20
C MET A 55 -11.76 -0.87 7.14
N VAL A 56 -11.68 -1.81 6.22
CA VAL A 56 -12.73 -2.83 6.06
C VAL A 56 -12.84 -3.69 7.31
N GLN A 57 -11.72 -4.10 7.89
CA GLN A 57 -11.72 -4.89 9.12
C GLN A 57 -12.31 -4.10 10.29
N SER A 58 -11.94 -2.84 10.44
CA SER A 58 -12.50 -1.97 11.49
C SER A 58 -14.02 -1.85 11.37
N TYR A 59 -14.49 -1.67 10.14
CA TYR A 59 -15.92 -1.61 9.85
C TYR A 59 -16.63 -2.91 10.25
N CYS A 60 -16.10 -4.04 9.85
CA CYS A 60 -16.65 -5.35 10.15
C CYS A 60 -16.64 -5.66 11.64
N THR A 61 -15.55 -5.35 12.33
CA THR A 61 -15.41 -5.55 13.76
C THR A 61 -16.46 -4.74 14.54
N ALA A 62 -16.63 -3.47 14.15
CA ALA A 62 -17.62 -2.59 14.80
C ALA A 62 -19.06 -3.07 14.65
N ARG A 63 -19.37 -3.81 13.62
CA ARG A 63 -20.72 -4.33 13.32
C ARG A 63 -20.91 -5.80 13.69
N GLY A 64 -19.86 -6.44 14.18
CA GLY A 64 -19.92 -7.85 14.59
C GLY A 64 -19.97 -8.82 13.42
N TYR A 65 -19.48 -8.43 12.25
CA TYR A 65 -19.34 -9.34 11.11
C TYR A 65 -18.08 -10.18 11.31
N THR A 66 -18.24 -11.46 11.63
CA THR A 66 -17.14 -12.34 12.04
C THR A 66 -17.05 -13.64 11.24
N ASP A 67 -17.84 -13.80 10.20
CA ASP A 67 -17.87 -15.04 9.40
C ASP A 67 -16.80 -15.01 8.30
N GLY A 68 -15.57 -15.05 8.72
CA GLY A 68 -14.39 -15.05 7.86
C GLY A 68 -13.49 -13.83 8.09
N ASP A 69 -12.33 -13.86 7.49
CA ASP A 69 -11.32 -12.81 7.59
C ASP A 69 -11.36 -11.90 6.38
N VAL A 70 -11.00 -10.63 6.60
CA VAL A 70 -10.80 -9.68 5.51
C VAL A 70 -9.44 -9.96 4.87
N SER A 71 -9.41 -10.02 3.55
CA SER A 71 -8.16 -10.03 2.80
C SER A 71 -8.26 -9.12 1.58
N VAL A 72 -7.14 -8.54 1.17
CA VAL A 72 -7.04 -7.71 -0.02
C VAL A 72 -5.92 -8.25 -0.89
N SER A 73 -6.23 -8.52 -2.15
CA SER A 73 -5.25 -8.85 -3.17
C SER A 73 -5.26 -7.74 -4.20
N LEU A 74 -4.09 -7.35 -4.68
CA LEU A 74 -4.03 -6.28 -5.68
C LEU A 74 -2.94 -6.51 -6.70
N THR A 75 -3.15 -5.95 -7.88
CA THR A 75 -2.14 -5.80 -8.91
C THR A 75 -2.03 -4.32 -9.28
N MET A 76 -0.87 -3.94 -9.77
CA MET A 76 -0.63 -2.57 -10.22
C MET A 76 -0.43 -2.56 -11.73
N GLU A 77 -1.08 -1.61 -12.38
CA GLU A 77 -0.91 -1.38 -13.82
C GLU A 77 0.23 -0.39 -14.00
N LEU A 78 1.34 -0.87 -14.58
CA LEU A 78 2.53 -0.06 -14.83
C LEU A 78 2.52 0.44 -16.27
N VAL A 79 2.82 1.72 -16.44
CA VAL A 79 2.93 2.38 -17.75
C VAL A 79 4.24 3.15 -17.84
N GLU A 80 4.61 3.50 -19.07
CA GLU A 80 5.86 4.22 -19.36
C GLU A 80 5.60 5.68 -19.74
N ASN A 81 6.68 6.43 -19.80
CA ASN A 81 6.74 7.83 -20.26
C ASN A 81 5.91 8.82 -19.42
N PRO A 82 6.20 9.02 -18.13
CA PRO A 82 7.24 8.34 -17.36
C PRO A 82 6.78 6.99 -16.81
N ASN A 83 7.72 6.18 -16.36
CA ASN A 83 7.43 4.94 -15.65
C ASN A 83 6.67 5.26 -14.37
N ARG A 84 5.47 4.73 -14.26
CA ARG A 84 4.60 4.99 -13.12
C ARG A 84 3.51 3.93 -12.98
N VAL A 85 2.88 3.92 -11.82
CA VAL A 85 1.66 3.15 -11.61
C VAL A 85 0.48 3.99 -12.09
N ASP A 86 -0.28 3.46 -13.04
CA ASP A 86 -1.45 4.12 -13.60
C ASP A 86 -2.76 3.62 -12.98
N GLY A 87 -2.73 2.46 -12.37
CA GLY A 87 -3.91 1.88 -11.73
C GLY A 87 -3.54 0.87 -10.67
N LEU A 88 -4.38 0.77 -9.66
CA LEU A 88 -4.34 -0.27 -8.64
C LEU A 88 -5.67 -1.01 -8.70
N VAL A 89 -5.61 -2.29 -9.06
CA VAL A 89 -6.79 -3.14 -9.15
C VAL A 89 -6.83 -4.01 -7.90
N MET A 90 -7.83 -3.79 -7.07
CA MET A 90 -7.93 -4.42 -5.75
C MET A 90 -9.15 -5.29 -5.64
N ASP A 91 -8.96 -6.51 -5.16
CA ASP A 91 -10.01 -7.45 -4.82
C ASP A 91 -10.06 -7.62 -3.31
N VAL A 92 -11.23 -7.38 -2.73
CA VAL A 92 -11.44 -7.48 -1.28
C VAL A 92 -12.32 -8.68 -0.99
N GLU A 93 -11.81 -9.59 -0.17
CA GLU A 93 -12.59 -10.69 0.36
C GLU A 93 -13.17 -10.27 1.71
N LEU A 94 -14.49 -10.35 1.82
CA LEU A 94 -15.23 -9.91 3.00
C LEU A 94 -15.70 -11.13 3.80
N PRO A 95 -15.94 -10.97 5.12
CA PRO A 95 -16.71 -11.95 5.88
C PRO A 95 -18.07 -12.22 5.20
N LYS A 96 -18.52 -13.46 5.28
CA LYS A 96 -19.72 -13.90 4.57
C LYS A 96 -21.01 -13.25 5.07
N ASP A 97 -21.00 -12.79 6.32
CA ASP A 97 -22.15 -12.13 6.95
C ASP A 97 -22.25 -10.63 6.68
N VAL A 98 -21.38 -10.07 5.83
CA VAL A 98 -21.47 -8.68 5.41
C VAL A 98 -22.65 -8.51 4.43
N PRO A 99 -23.66 -7.67 4.74
CA PRO A 99 -24.78 -7.45 3.84
C PRO A 99 -24.35 -6.83 2.50
N GLU A 100 -25.07 -7.15 1.45
CA GLU A 100 -24.79 -6.64 0.10
C GLU A 100 -24.77 -5.11 0.04
N GLY A 101 -25.68 -4.45 0.77
CA GLY A 101 -25.75 -2.98 0.81
C GLY A 101 -24.50 -2.31 1.40
N ASP A 102 -23.73 -3.02 2.21
CA ASP A 102 -22.51 -2.48 2.80
C ASP A 102 -21.34 -2.45 1.82
N ARG A 103 -21.37 -3.24 0.75
CA ARG A 103 -20.30 -3.30 -0.24
C ARG A 103 -20.07 -1.96 -0.93
N GLU A 104 -21.13 -1.32 -1.40
CA GLU A 104 -21.00 -0.01 -2.05
C GLU A 104 -20.58 1.08 -1.06
N LYS A 105 -21.05 1.00 0.17
CA LYS A 105 -20.65 1.90 1.25
C LYS A 105 -19.16 1.79 1.52
N LEU A 106 -18.64 0.57 1.60
CA LEU A 106 -17.21 0.30 1.81
C LEU A 106 -16.36 0.81 0.66
N LYS A 107 -16.81 0.64 -0.59
CA LYS A 107 -16.10 1.20 -1.76
C LYS A 107 -15.95 2.71 -1.67
N LYS A 108 -17.01 3.41 -1.29
CA LYS A 108 -16.97 4.87 -1.14
C LYS A 108 -16.05 5.30 -0.01
N MET A 109 -16.08 4.58 1.11
CA MET A 109 -15.21 4.85 2.25
C MET A 109 -13.75 4.65 1.89
N ALA A 110 -13.43 3.63 1.10
CA ALA A 110 -12.07 3.31 0.69
C ALA A 110 -11.37 4.49 0.03
N LEU A 111 -12.06 5.23 -0.83
CA LEU A 111 -11.49 6.35 -1.57
C LEU A 111 -11.15 7.55 -0.68
N ARG A 112 -11.70 7.60 0.53
CA ARG A 112 -11.46 8.68 1.50
C ARG A 112 -10.37 8.34 2.50
N MET A 113 -9.83 7.13 2.48
CA MET A 113 -8.77 6.73 3.38
C MET A 113 -7.45 7.42 3.01
N PRO A 114 -6.53 7.62 3.98
CA PRO A 114 -5.34 8.45 3.77
C PRO A 114 -4.51 8.09 2.53
N VAL A 115 -4.23 6.82 2.28
CA VAL A 115 -3.39 6.44 1.14
C VAL A 115 -4.11 6.67 -0.19
N PRO A 116 -5.34 6.16 -0.43
CA PRO A 116 -6.05 6.47 -1.67
C PRO A 116 -6.29 7.96 -1.88
N ALA A 117 -6.68 8.69 -0.83
CA ALA A 117 -6.89 10.13 -0.92
C ALA A 117 -5.61 10.86 -1.33
N THR A 118 -4.46 10.44 -0.79
CA THR A 118 -3.16 11.02 -1.14
C THR A 118 -2.81 10.73 -2.60
N LEU A 119 -2.98 9.48 -3.06
CA LEU A 119 -2.66 9.10 -4.44
C LEU A 119 -3.56 9.76 -5.47
N ARG A 120 -4.79 10.08 -5.12
CA ARG A 120 -5.73 10.78 -5.99
C ARG A 120 -5.55 12.29 -6.00
N GLY A 121 -4.78 12.83 -5.05
CA GLY A 121 -4.35 14.21 -5.02
C GLY A 121 -2.98 14.34 -5.67
N GLU A 122 -2.43 15.52 -5.60
CA GLU A 122 -1.08 15.79 -6.09
C GLU A 122 -0.23 16.29 -4.93
N PRO A 123 0.35 15.37 -4.12
CA PRO A 123 1.16 15.80 -2.99
C PRO A 123 2.41 16.53 -3.46
N ARG A 124 2.79 17.57 -2.72
CA ARG A 124 3.99 18.36 -3.02
C ARG A 124 5.24 17.54 -2.67
N PHE A 125 6.26 17.67 -3.51
CA PHE A 125 7.58 17.12 -3.26
C PHE A 125 8.57 18.27 -3.06
N ASP A 126 9.14 18.36 -1.86
CA ASP A 126 10.22 19.28 -1.54
C ASP A 126 11.49 18.45 -1.37
N ILE A 127 12.44 18.60 -2.28
CA ILE A 127 13.65 17.77 -2.31
C ILE A 127 14.88 18.66 -2.26
N GLU A 128 15.75 18.42 -1.29
CA GLU A 128 17.03 19.10 -1.19
C GLU A 128 18.16 18.08 -1.32
N MET A 129 19.12 18.37 -2.18
CA MET A 129 20.33 17.58 -2.34
C MET A 129 21.43 18.19 -1.47
N MET A 130 21.96 17.37 -0.57
CA MET A 130 22.95 17.84 0.41
C MET A 130 24.32 17.29 0.13
#